data_d1be1271fe18c2d6e3db873bc99e71dd
#
_entry.id   d1be1271fe18c2d6e3db873bc99e71dd
#
_cell.length_a   1.000
_cell.length_b   1.000
_cell.length_c   1.000
_cell.angle_alpha   90.00
_cell.angle_beta   90.00
_cell.angle_gamma   90.00
#
_symmetry.space_group_name_H-M   'P 1'
#
loop_
_entity.id
_entity.type
_entity.pdbx_description
1 polymer ?
#
loop_
_entity_poly.entity_id
_entity_poly.type
_entity_poly.pdbx_seq_one_letter_code
_entity_poly.pdbx_strand_id
1 'polypeptide(L)'
;KESVNISFKIIIEGRAARHLNKGSKEANEAADRAVWHTMEIRSYERALSLYNLWNQNGIIKSIQEMNGEVFISGSGFGGQGRYPNTPGQEELNKTFIIQIIPYIK
;
A
#
# COMPACT_ATOMS: atom_id res chain seq x y z
N LYS A 1 18.53 -31.30 15.15
CA LYS A 1 17.64 -30.23 15.50
C LYS A 1 16.52 -30.10 14.49
N GLU A 2 15.34 -29.98 14.97
CA GLU A 2 14.19 -29.87 14.14
C GLU A 2 13.86 -28.41 13.85
N SER A 3 13.65 -28.07 12.63
CA SER A 3 13.25 -26.71 12.29
C SER A 3 11.95 -26.74 11.53
N VAL A 4 11.07 -25.86 11.92
CA VAL A 4 9.84 -25.65 11.20
C VAL A 4 10.13 -24.67 10.07
N ASN A 5 9.68 -25.02 8.87
CA ASN A 5 9.85 -24.13 7.73
C ASN A 5 8.80 -23.03 7.79
N ILE A 6 9.15 -21.97 8.49
CA ILE A 6 8.29 -20.80 8.60
C ILE A 6 8.75 -19.79 7.58
N SER A 7 7.82 -19.36 6.77
CA SER A 7 8.03 -18.31 5.79
C SER A 7 7.08 -17.16 6.11
N PHE A 8 7.34 -16.02 5.51
CA PHE A 8 6.44 -14.90 5.66
C PHE A 8 6.46 -14.07 4.40
N LYS A 9 5.40 -13.31 4.20
CA LYS A 9 5.40 -12.33 3.14
C LYS A 9 5.10 -10.97 3.73
N ILE A 10 5.73 -9.97 3.14
CA ILE A 10 5.50 -8.59 3.48
C ILE A 10 4.82 -7.96 2.27
N ILE A 11 3.70 -7.32 2.50
CA ILE A 11 2.98 -6.61 1.45
C ILE A 11 3.11 -5.12 1.72
N ILE A 12 3.68 -4.41 0.77
CA ILE A 12 3.69 -2.95 0.79
C ILE A 12 2.53 -2.49 -0.06
N GLU A 13 1.52 -1.92 0.58
CA GLU A 13 0.33 -1.43 -0.12
C GLU A 13 0.38 0.09 -0.16
N GLY A 14 0.46 0.65 -1.35
CA GLY A 14 0.37 2.10 -1.52
C GLY A 14 -1.09 2.52 -1.59
N ARG A 15 -1.37 3.74 -1.15
CA ARG A 15 -2.72 4.29 -1.09
C ARG A 15 -2.75 5.71 -1.62
N ALA A 16 -3.93 6.15 -2.00
CA ALA A 16 -4.17 7.50 -2.50
C ALA A 16 -5.31 8.16 -1.72
N ALA A 17 -5.32 9.48 -1.71
CA ALA A 17 -6.37 10.24 -1.04
C ALA A 17 -7.50 10.53 -2.01
N ARG A 18 -8.72 10.50 -1.51
CA ARG A 18 -9.92 10.81 -2.28
C ARG A 18 -10.07 12.31 -2.47
N HIS A 19 -10.89 12.68 -3.43
CA HIS A 19 -11.18 14.08 -3.66
C HIS A 19 -12.11 14.63 -2.58
N LEU A 20 -11.80 15.85 -2.13
CA LEU A 20 -12.63 16.58 -1.16
C LEU A 20 -12.90 18.01 -1.60
N ASN A 21 -12.47 18.39 -2.80
CA ASN A 21 -12.43 19.79 -3.20
C ASN A 21 -13.48 20.17 -4.24
N LYS A 22 -14.43 19.29 -4.53
CA LYS A 22 -15.42 19.55 -5.58
C LYS A 22 -16.74 20.11 -5.05
N GLY A 23 -16.84 20.29 -3.73
CA GLY A 23 -18.01 20.88 -3.11
C GLY A 23 -19.01 19.87 -2.62
N SER A 24 -19.68 19.14 -3.51
CA SER A 24 -20.66 18.16 -3.10
C SER A 24 -20.06 16.77 -3.03
N LYS A 25 -20.72 15.89 -2.28
CA LYS A 25 -20.32 14.48 -2.18
C LYS A 25 -20.35 13.83 -3.56
N GLU A 26 -21.39 14.11 -4.32
CA GLU A 26 -21.56 13.54 -5.65
C GLU A 26 -20.44 13.98 -6.60
N ALA A 27 -20.07 15.25 -6.54
CA ALA A 27 -19.00 15.78 -7.38
C ALA A 27 -17.65 15.16 -7.01
N ASN A 28 -17.39 14.95 -5.72
CA ASN A 28 -16.16 14.30 -5.26
C ASN A 28 -16.11 12.85 -5.71
N GLU A 29 -17.21 12.12 -5.60
CA GLU A 29 -17.28 10.73 -6.04
C GLU A 29 -17.11 10.61 -7.55
N ALA A 30 -17.67 11.54 -8.31
CA ALA A 30 -17.50 11.56 -9.76
C ALA A 30 -16.03 11.79 -10.13
N ALA A 31 -15.37 12.72 -9.43
CA ALA A 31 -13.95 12.96 -9.65
C ALA A 31 -13.11 11.74 -9.33
N ASP A 32 -13.43 11.05 -8.22
CA ASP A 32 -12.73 9.81 -7.87
C ASP A 32 -12.89 8.76 -8.97
N ARG A 33 -14.11 8.56 -9.46
CA ARG A 33 -14.35 7.57 -10.51
C ARG A 33 -13.59 7.89 -11.80
N ALA A 34 -13.48 9.17 -12.13
CA ALA A 34 -12.80 9.58 -13.36
C ALA A 34 -11.31 9.24 -13.35
N VAL A 35 -10.70 9.17 -12.16
CA VAL A 35 -9.26 8.91 -12.05
C VAL A 35 -8.97 7.62 -11.29
N TRP A 36 -9.98 6.77 -11.08
CA TRP A 36 -9.83 5.58 -10.24
C TRP A 36 -8.64 4.73 -10.66
N HIS A 37 -8.60 4.38 -11.94
CA HIS A 37 -7.53 3.52 -12.45
C HIS A 37 -6.17 4.19 -12.36
N THR A 38 -6.11 5.48 -12.66
CA THR A 38 -4.86 6.24 -12.54
C THR A 38 -4.36 6.25 -11.10
N MET A 39 -5.27 6.33 -10.13
CA MET A 39 -4.88 6.35 -8.72
C MET A 39 -4.45 4.97 -8.24
N GLU A 40 -4.99 3.90 -8.81
CA GLU A 40 -4.47 2.57 -8.53
C GLU A 40 -3.01 2.45 -8.99
N ILE A 41 -2.73 2.93 -10.19
CA ILE A 41 -1.37 2.91 -10.72
C ILE A 41 -0.43 3.77 -9.87
N ARG A 42 -0.86 4.98 -9.50
CA ARG A 42 -0.04 5.86 -8.67
C ARG A 42 0.22 5.29 -7.29
N SER A 43 -0.77 4.63 -6.70
CA SER A 43 -0.58 4.02 -5.39
C SER A 43 0.38 2.83 -5.48
N TYR A 44 0.33 2.08 -6.58
CA TYR A 44 1.30 1.03 -6.84
C TYR A 44 2.72 1.61 -6.97
N GLU A 45 2.86 2.70 -7.72
CA GLU A 45 4.17 3.36 -7.90
C GLU A 45 4.72 3.87 -6.57
N ARG A 46 3.84 4.31 -5.67
CA ARG A 46 4.26 4.73 -4.33
C ARG A 46 4.83 3.54 -3.56
N ALA A 47 4.17 2.40 -3.61
CA ALA A 47 4.69 1.18 -2.98
C ALA A 47 6.00 0.74 -3.62
N LEU A 48 6.11 0.86 -4.94
CA LEU A 48 7.32 0.51 -5.67
C LEU A 48 8.49 1.39 -5.24
N SER A 49 8.24 2.67 -4.98
CA SER A 49 9.28 3.58 -4.51
C SER A 49 9.87 3.12 -3.18
N LEU A 50 9.02 2.67 -2.27
CA LEU A 50 9.50 2.14 -0.98
C LEU A 50 10.25 0.84 -1.18
N TYR A 51 9.75 -0.04 -2.05
CA TYR A 51 10.44 -1.28 -2.37
C TYR A 51 11.84 -1.00 -2.91
N ASN A 52 11.96 -0.04 -3.83
CA ASN A 52 13.25 0.29 -4.41
C ASN A 52 14.22 0.84 -3.36
N LEU A 53 13.72 1.65 -2.44
CA LEU A 53 14.53 2.14 -1.34
C LEU A 53 15.04 1.00 -0.47
N TRP A 54 14.17 0.07 -0.12
CA TRP A 54 14.55 -1.10 0.65
C TRP A 54 15.57 -1.96 -0.10
N ASN A 55 15.39 -2.09 -1.42
CA ASN A 55 16.33 -2.87 -2.22
C ASN A 55 17.70 -2.22 -2.25
N GLN A 56 17.77 -0.91 -2.38
CA GLN A 56 19.02 -0.17 -2.38
C GLN A 56 19.77 -0.31 -1.05
N ASN A 57 19.04 -0.45 0.04
CA ASN A 57 19.62 -0.53 1.38
C ASN A 57 19.83 -1.98 1.86
N GLY A 58 19.67 -2.95 0.99
CA GLY A 58 19.89 -4.36 1.33
C GLY A 58 18.78 -5.00 2.16
N ILE A 59 17.69 -4.29 2.40
CA ILE A 59 16.60 -4.80 3.23
C ILE A 59 15.88 -5.95 2.55
N ILE A 60 15.65 -5.83 1.24
CA ILE A 60 14.98 -6.91 0.49
C ILE A 60 15.78 -8.20 0.57
N LYS A 61 17.10 -8.11 0.39
CA LYS A 61 17.96 -9.27 0.46
C LYS A 61 17.90 -9.90 1.87
N SER A 62 17.95 -9.07 2.90
CA SER A 62 17.87 -9.56 4.28
C SER A 62 16.55 -10.28 4.54
N ILE A 63 15.45 -9.76 4.03
CA ILE A 63 14.15 -10.40 4.17
C ILE A 63 14.14 -11.76 3.48
N GLN A 64 14.71 -11.83 2.27
CA GLN A 64 14.78 -13.09 1.54
C GLN A 64 15.64 -14.13 2.26
N GLU A 65 16.70 -13.69 2.91
CA GLU A 65 17.57 -14.59 3.67
C GLU A 65 16.85 -15.14 4.91
N MET A 66 15.80 -14.49 5.36
CA MET A 66 14.99 -14.95 6.49
C MET A 66 13.73 -15.71 6.02
N ASN A 67 13.72 -16.18 4.78
CA ASN A 67 12.58 -16.87 4.18
C ASN A 67 11.34 -15.97 3.99
N GLY A 68 11.59 -14.71 3.74
CA GLY A 68 10.52 -13.75 3.46
C GLY A 68 10.47 -13.39 1.98
N GLU A 69 9.32 -12.93 1.56
CA GLU A 69 9.12 -12.36 0.23
C GLU A 69 8.43 -11.03 0.37
N VAL A 70 8.72 -10.11 -0.54
CA VAL A 70 8.11 -8.78 -0.51
C VAL A 70 7.27 -8.61 -1.77
N PHE A 71 6.01 -8.25 -1.57
CA PHE A 71 5.07 -7.96 -2.64
C PHE A 71 4.64 -6.51 -2.55
N ILE A 72 4.30 -5.93 -3.67
CA ILE A 72 3.81 -4.56 -3.71
C ILE A 72 2.43 -4.54 -4.34
N SER A 73 1.59 -3.64 -3.86
CA SER A 73 0.25 -3.48 -4.40
C SER A 73 -0.16 -2.03 -4.32
N GLY A 74 -1.14 -1.67 -5.13
CA GLY A 74 -1.72 -0.34 -5.10
C GLY A 74 -3.22 -0.45 -4.97
N SER A 75 -3.77 0.11 -3.90
CA SER A 75 -5.20 0.04 -3.63
C SER A 75 -5.96 1.30 -4.05
N GLY A 76 -5.27 2.30 -4.59
CA GLY A 76 -5.91 3.52 -5.02
C GLY A 76 -6.67 4.18 -3.88
N PHE A 77 -7.99 4.32 -4.06
CA PHE A 77 -8.87 4.87 -3.04
C PHE A 77 -9.47 3.81 -2.13
N GLY A 78 -9.09 2.55 -2.29
CA GLY A 78 -9.63 1.45 -1.51
C GLY A 78 -8.74 1.05 -0.34
N GLY A 79 -8.99 -0.17 0.16
CA GLY A 79 -8.23 -0.74 1.26
C GLY A 79 -8.91 -0.53 2.59
N GLN A 80 -8.51 -1.33 3.56
CA GLN A 80 -9.07 -1.27 4.91
C GLN A 80 -8.28 -0.30 5.77
N GLY A 81 -8.93 0.18 6.82
CA GLY A 81 -8.25 1.04 7.79
C GLY A 81 -7.93 2.41 7.26
N ARG A 82 -8.69 2.89 6.29
CA ARG A 82 -8.48 4.24 5.78
C ARG A 82 -8.91 5.27 6.82
N TYR A 83 -8.22 6.40 6.78
CA TYR A 83 -8.62 7.55 7.59
C TYR A 83 -9.95 8.09 7.07
N PRO A 84 -10.72 8.78 7.94
CA PRO A 84 -12.02 9.33 7.53
C PRO A 84 -11.91 10.27 6.34
N ASN A 85 -12.96 10.28 5.53
CA ASN A 85 -13.02 11.12 4.34
C ASN A 85 -13.43 12.55 4.73
N THR A 86 -12.58 13.20 5.52
CA THR A 86 -12.78 14.56 6.00
C THR A 86 -11.53 15.38 5.75
N PRO A 87 -11.65 16.71 5.69
CA PRO A 87 -10.48 17.56 5.46
C PRO A 87 -9.40 17.33 6.52
N GLY A 88 -8.16 17.24 6.07
CA GLY A 88 -7.03 16.99 6.94
C GLY A 88 -6.77 15.54 7.21
N GLN A 89 -7.80 14.70 7.30
CA GLN A 89 -7.62 13.28 7.55
C GLN A 89 -7.50 12.47 6.27
N GLU A 90 -8.21 12.86 5.21
CA GLU A 90 -8.10 12.16 3.94
C GLU A 90 -6.68 12.24 3.39
N GLU A 91 -5.97 13.32 3.64
CA GLU A 91 -4.57 13.46 3.22
C GLU A 91 -3.67 12.39 3.84
N LEU A 92 -4.02 11.90 5.03
CA LEU A 92 -3.24 10.86 5.69
C LEU A 92 -3.33 9.52 4.94
N ASN A 93 -4.26 9.38 4.00
CA ASN A 93 -4.35 8.19 3.16
C ASN A 93 -3.29 8.16 2.06
N LYS A 94 -2.55 9.24 1.85
CA LYS A 94 -1.39 9.24 0.95
C LYS A 94 -0.23 8.59 1.67
N THR A 95 -0.27 7.26 1.79
CA THR A 95 0.68 6.56 2.63
C THR A 95 0.86 5.13 2.16
N PHE A 96 1.60 4.37 2.95
CA PHE A 96 1.77 2.93 2.78
C PHE A 96 1.15 2.20 3.94
N ILE A 97 0.67 0.99 3.68
CA ILE A 97 0.35 0.04 4.74
C ILE A 97 1.28 -1.15 4.53
N ILE A 98 1.92 -1.58 5.59
CA ILE A 98 2.83 -2.72 5.52
C ILE A 98 2.20 -3.85 6.32
N GLN A 99 2.00 -4.99 5.66
CA GLN A 99 1.42 -6.17 6.28
C GLN A 99 2.46 -7.28 6.28
N ILE A 100 2.57 -7.96 7.41
CA ILE A 100 3.45 -9.10 7.54
C ILE A 100 2.58 -10.32 7.78
N ILE A 101 2.64 -11.28 6.88
CA ILE A 101 1.78 -12.46 6.93
C ILE A 101 2.68 -13.69 7.03
N PRO A 102 2.73 -14.33 8.20
CA PRO A 102 3.50 -15.56 8.35
C PRO A 102 2.72 -16.75 7.82
N TYR A 103 3.43 -17.76 7.37
CA TYR A 103 2.82 -19.02 6.99
C TYR A 103 3.83 -20.15 7.14
N ILE A 104 3.31 -21.35 7.29
CA ILE A 104 4.13 -22.53 7.38
C ILE A 104 4.16 -23.19 6.02
N LYS A 105 5.35 -23.44 5.54
CA LYS A 105 5.53 -24.10 4.25
C LYS A 105 5.23 -25.57 4.31
#